data_d77973f6b349689a54d8dde935b84630
#
_entry.id   d77973f6b349689a54d8dde935b84630
#
_cell.length_a   1.000
_cell.length_b   1.000
_cell.length_c   1.000
_cell.angle_alpha   90.00
_cell.angle_beta   90.00
_cell.angle_gamma   90.00
#
_symmetry.space_group_name_H-M   'P 1'
#
loop_
_entity.id
_entity.type
_entity.pdbx_description
1 polymer ?
#
loop_
_entity_poly.entity_id
_entity_poly.type
_entity_poly.pdbx_seq_one_letter_code
_entity_poly.pdbx_strand_id
1 'polypeptide(L)'
;MAKLAIHGAKKTVPGGLQKPWPPITQEDIDAVVAVLKRGVLWGPMEEEVLVRYRIDGILHDAMTLPKHAAPTIAARLKVLSNLKLDEKRLPQDGRFKMEMDGQKVSFRVSVLPIFYGEKIVMRLLRENRSGFSLEGMGFHGSTLERVQGAMKQTTGIILVTGPTGSGKTTTLYTILDLLNTPEVNISTIEDPIEYQMPRINQTQVKSDIGFTFSAGLRSLMRQDPDIIMVGEIRDQETASLAINAALTGHLVLATVHTNSAAGTIARLVDMGVESFLMVSTLRVAIGQRLVRRVREDMREPYTLTTVSYTH
;
A
#
# COMPACT_ATOMS: atom_id res chain seq x y z
N MET A 1 46.11 -5.03 -12.68
CA MET A 1 44.78 -4.96 -12.03
C MET A 1 44.59 -3.54 -11.48
N ALA A 2 43.71 -2.76 -12.07
CA ALA A 2 43.43 -1.41 -11.59
C ALA A 2 42.64 -1.51 -10.28
N LYS A 3 43.16 -0.97 -9.20
CA LYS A 3 42.47 -0.83 -7.91
C LYS A 3 41.31 0.13 -8.12
N LEU A 4 40.09 -0.33 -7.88
CA LEU A 4 38.88 0.48 -7.88
C LEU A 4 39.06 1.69 -6.96
N ALA A 5 38.66 2.88 -7.40
CA ALA A 5 38.79 4.17 -6.71
C ALA A 5 38.08 4.28 -5.35
N ILE A 6 37.40 3.20 -4.90
CA ILE A 6 36.66 3.09 -3.65
C ILE A 6 37.56 3.04 -2.41
N HIS A 7 38.86 2.73 -2.59
CA HIS A 7 39.84 2.56 -1.49
C HIS A 7 41.00 3.60 -1.49
N GLY A 8 40.69 4.86 -1.83
CA GLY A 8 41.68 5.93 -1.68
C GLY A 8 42.76 5.99 -2.79
N ALA A 9 42.55 5.35 -3.94
CA ALA A 9 43.43 5.52 -5.10
C ALA A 9 43.29 6.93 -5.68
N LYS A 10 44.40 7.56 -6.06
CA LYS A 10 44.43 8.89 -6.72
C LYS A 10 43.50 8.89 -7.92
N LYS A 11 42.66 9.94 -8.05
CA LYS A 11 41.79 10.18 -9.21
C LYS A 11 42.59 10.14 -10.50
N THR A 12 42.28 9.20 -11.37
CA THR A 12 42.92 9.02 -12.69
C THR A 12 42.15 9.71 -13.84
N VAL A 13 41.27 10.67 -13.53
CA VAL A 13 40.58 11.46 -14.55
C VAL A 13 41.38 12.73 -14.81
N PRO A 14 41.80 12.99 -16.09
CA PRO A 14 42.53 14.22 -16.41
C PRO A 14 41.72 15.45 -16.02
N GLY A 15 42.39 16.39 -15.33
CA GLY A 15 41.81 17.59 -14.75
C GLY A 15 41.31 18.63 -15.79
N GLY A 16 40.38 18.30 -16.61
CA GLY A 16 39.74 19.19 -17.57
C GLY A 16 38.32 18.73 -17.96
N LEU A 17 37.95 17.51 -17.56
CA LEU A 17 36.66 16.90 -17.89
C LEU A 17 35.63 16.89 -16.74
N GLN A 18 36.03 17.34 -15.57
CA GLN A 18 35.06 17.60 -14.50
C GLN A 18 34.53 19.03 -14.64
N LYS A 19 33.43 19.21 -15.34
CA LYS A 19 32.52 20.31 -14.94
C LYS A 19 32.16 20.03 -13.48
N PRO A 20 32.43 20.97 -12.54
CA PRO A 20 31.95 20.77 -11.18
C PRO A 20 30.44 20.61 -11.25
N TRP A 21 29.94 19.51 -10.74
CA TRP A 21 28.52 19.39 -10.44
C TRP A 21 28.15 20.59 -9.60
N PRO A 22 27.04 21.29 -9.89
CA PRO A 22 26.59 22.34 -8.97
C PRO A 22 26.53 21.70 -7.59
N PRO A 23 27.19 22.31 -6.58
CA PRO A 23 27.15 21.74 -5.24
C PRO A 23 25.70 21.63 -4.83
N ILE A 24 25.27 20.42 -4.52
CA ILE A 24 23.98 20.23 -3.84
C ILE A 24 24.18 20.85 -2.48
N THR A 25 23.52 21.97 -2.23
CA THR A 25 23.60 22.69 -0.97
C THR A 25 22.82 21.95 0.11
N GLN A 26 23.09 22.22 1.38
CA GLN A 26 22.27 21.68 2.46
C GLN A 26 20.82 22.13 2.32
N GLU A 27 20.58 23.34 1.80
CA GLU A 27 19.23 23.84 1.50
C GLU A 27 18.50 23.02 0.44
N ASP A 28 19.22 22.54 -0.58
CA ASP A 28 18.62 21.62 -1.59
C ASP A 28 18.27 20.27 -0.96
N ILE A 29 19.11 19.76 -0.06
CA ILE A 29 18.85 18.53 0.68
C ILE A 29 17.66 18.73 1.61
N ASP A 30 17.61 19.83 2.36
CA ASP A 30 16.53 20.14 3.29
C ASP A 30 15.21 20.39 2.56
N ALA A 31 15.25 21.04 1.39
CA ALA A 31 14.09 21.19 0.51
C ALA A 31 13.59 19.82 0.02
N VAL A 32 14.48 18.93 -0.42
CA VAL A 32 14.10 17.55 -0.82
C VAL A 32 13.54 16.77 0.38
N VAL A 33 14.14 16.90 1.56
CA VAL A 33 13.65 16.26 2.80
C VAL A 33 12.30 16.81 3.22
N ALA A 34 12.08 18.12 3.15
CA ALA A 34 10.78 18.75 3.43
C ALA A 34 9.70 18.27 2.45
N VAL A 35 10.08 18.07 1.19
CA VAL A 35 9.27 17.51 0.11
C VAL A 35 8.88 16.05 0.40
N LEU A 36 9.80 15.26 0.90
CA LEU A 36 9.59 13.83 1.17
C LEU A 36 8.59 13.57 2.33
N LYS A 37 8.35 14.55 3.20
CA LYS A 37 7.43 14.40 4.35
C LYS A 37 5.94 14.26 3.98
N ARG A 38 5.56 14.46 2.69
CA ARG A 38 4.14 14.59 2.28
C ARG A 38 3.87 14.01 0.91
N GLY A 39 3.83 12.84 0.57
CA GLY A 39 3.55 12.26 -0.76
C GLY A 39 3.68 13.27 -1.94
N VAL A 40 4.63 13.06 -2.84
CA VAL A 40 5.08 14.07 -3.80
C VAL A 40 4.73 13.70 -5.23
N LEU A 41 4.24 14.66 -6.01
CA LEU A 41 4.22 14.61 -7.47
C LEU A 41 5.31 15.55 -8.00
N TRP A 42 6.21 14.98 -8.76
CA TRP A 42 7.28 15.65 -9.47
C TRP A 42 6.98 15.60 -10.98
N GLY A 43 6.93 16.73 -11.64
CA GLY A 43 6.67 16.81 -13.08
C GLY A 43 7.58 17.82 -13.77
N PRO A 44 8.53 17.41 -14.63
CA PRO A 44 9.26 18.34 -15.48
C PRO A 44 8.33 19.00 -16.49
N MET A 45 8.47 20.31 -16.60
CA MET A 45 7.80 21.19 -17.55
C MET A 45 8.80 21.69 -18.60
N GLU A 46 8.39 22.63 -19.45
CA GLU A 46 9.24 23.17 -20.50
C GLU A 46 10.46 23.91 -19.95
N GLU A 47 10.28 24.76 -18.95
CA GLU A 47 11.34 25.62 -18.38
C GLU A 47 11.75 25.24 -16.95
N GLU A 48 10.90 24.54 -16.24
CA GLU A 48 11.05 24.26 -14.82
C GLU A 48 10.58 22.86 -14.44
N VAL A 49 10.79 22.47 -13.19
CA VAL A 49 10.22 21.28 -12.59
C VAL A 49 9.25 21.69 -11.49
N LEU A 50 7.99 21.33 -11.66
CA LEU A 50 6.97 21.59 -10.67
C LEU A 50 6.88 20.43 -9.67
N VAL A 51 7.01 20.77 -8.39
CA VAL A 51 6.84 19.83 -7.27
C VAL A 51 5.54 20.13 -6.56
N ARG A 52 4.68 19.13 -6.43
CA ARG A 52 3.36 19.26 -5.79
C ARG A 52 3.15 18.23 -4.70
N TYR A 53 2.39 18.59 -3.68
CA TYR A 53 1.89 17.66 -2.67
C TYR A 53 0.43 17.33 -2.89
N ARG A 54 0.04 16.13 -2.52
CA ARG A 54 -1.35 15.78 -2.39
C ARG A 54 -1.70 15.65 -0.91
N ILE A 55 -2.52 16.58 -0.41
CA ILE A 55 -3.00 16.61 0.97
C ILE A 55 -4.51 16.44 0.92
N ASP A 56 -5.05 15.44 1.61
CA ASP A 56 -6.49 15.13 1.63
C ASP A 56 -7.15 15.06 0.24
N GLY A 57 -6.40 14.51 -0.73
CA GLY A 57 -6.86 14.35 -2.11
C GLY A 57 -6.65 15.59 -3.01
N ILE A 58 -6.30 16.75 -2.47
CA ILE A 58 -6.09 18.01 -3.20
C ILE A 58 -4.60 18.22 -3.47
N LEU A 59 -4.27 18.66 -4.68
CA LEU A 59 -2.91 19.02 -5.07
C LEU A 59 -2.60 20.47 -4.67
N HIS A 60 -1.42 20.66 -4.08
CA HIS A 60 -0.86 21.96 -3.74
C HIS A 60 0.52 22.10 -4.35
N ASP A 61 0.79 23.24 -4.99
CA ASP A 61 2.12 23.56 -5.48
C ASP A 61 3.03 23.83 -4.28
N ALA A 62 4.17 23.14 -4.27
CA ALA A 62 5.10 23.18 -3.16
C ALA A 62 6.31 24.06 -3.48
N MET A 63 6.92 23.82 -4.64
CA MET A 63 8.07 24.55 -5.15
C MET A 63 8.26 24.32 -6.63
N THR A 64 9.01 25.21 -7.25
CA THR A 64 9.56 25.04 -8.59
C THR A 64 11.07 24.87 -8.48
N LEU A 65 11.65 24.03 -9.32
CA LEU A 65 13.08 23.81 -9.38
C LEU A 65 13.58 24.06 -10.82
N PRO A 66 14.82 24.49 -10.98
CA PRO A 66 15.38 24.68 -12.32
C PRO A 66 15.39 23.39 -13.12
N LYS A 67 15.10 23.46 -14.43
CA LYS A 67 15.05 22.31 -15.35
C LYS A 67 16.29 21.43 -15.26
N HIS A 68 17.48 22.02 -15.12
CA HIS A 68 18.75 21.29 -15.05
C HIS A 68 18.88 20.39 -13.79
N ALA A 69 18.09 20.63 -12.74
CA ALA A 69 18.06 19.78 -11.54
C ALA A 69 17.29 18.47 -11.75
N ALA A 70 16.36 18.43 -12.73
CA ALA A 70 15.50 17.28 -12.97
C ALA A 70 16.25 15.95 -13.16
N PRO A 71 17.25 15.83 -14.05
CA PRO A 71 17.94 14.56 -14.26
C PRO A 71 18.69 14.05 -13.02
N THR A 72 19.25 14.97 -12.23
CA THR A 72 20.03 14.64 -11.02
C THR A 72 19.13 14.09 -9.93
N ILE A 73 17.98 14.72 -9.70
CA ILE A 73 17.03 14.29 -8.68
C ILE A 73 16.37 12.98 -9.10
N ALA A 74 15.99 12.85 -10.39
CA ALA A 74 15.44 11.61 -10.91
C ALA A 74 16.44 10.45 -10.75
N ALA A 75 17.71 10.65 -11.08
CA ALA A 75 18.76 9.66 -10.88
C ALA A 75 18.91 9.27 -9.41
N ARG A 76 18.89 10.25 -8.49
CA ARG A 76 19.00 9.98 -7.05
C ARG A 76 17.80 9.17 -6.54
N LEU A 77 16.59 9.51 -6.95
CA LEU A 77 15.38 8.77 -6.58
C LEU A 77 15.38 7.35 -7.14
N LYS A 78 15.86 7.16 -8.38
CA LYS A 78 16.04 5.83 -8.98
C LYS A 78 17.04 4.98 -8.20
N VAL A 79 18.20 5.55 -7.83
CA VAL A 79 19.19 4.85 -6.98
C VAL A 79 18.59 4.42 -5.65
N LEU A 80 17.92 5.35 -4.95
CA LEU A 80 17.28 5.05 -3.66
C LEU A 80 16.22 3.94 -3.78
N SER A 81 15.50 3.91 -4.90
CA SER A 81 14.40 2.97 -5.14
C SER A 81 14.85 1.67 -5.83
N ASN A 82 16.16 1.50 -6.05
CA ASN A 82 16.76 0.36 -6.76
C ASN A 82 16.22 0.19 -8.19
N LEU A 83 16.02 1.31 -8.91
CA LEU A 83 15.56 1.36 -10.29
C LEU A 83 16.72 1.51 -11.26
N LYS A 84 16.51 1.13 -12.52
CA LYS A 84 17.52 1.24 -13.59
C LYS A 84 17.72 2.70 -13.99
N LEU A 85 18.97 3.17 -13.93
CA LEU A 85 19.34 4.55 -14.27
C LEU A 85 19.34 4.80 -15.79
N ASP A 86 19.75 3.82 -16.54
CA ASP A 86 19.92 3.84 -18.00
C ASP A 86 18.58 3.68 -18.75
N GLU A 87 17.57 3.10 -18.11
CA GLU A 87 16.24 2.97 -18.73
C GLU A 87 15.39 4.23 -18.45
N LYS A 88 15.11 4.97 -19.53
CA LYS A 88 14.32 6.23 -19.50
C LYS A 88 13.08 6.18 -20.38
N ARG A 89 12.82 5.06 -21.06
CA ARG A 89 11.73 4.91 -22.01
C ARG A 89 10.57 4.10 -21.48
N LEU A 90 10.78 3.34 -20.41
CA LEU A 90 9.77 2.47 -19.82
C LEU A 90 9.41 2.96 -18.41
N PRO A 91 8.15 2.79 -18.00
CA PRO A 91 7.75 3.02 -16.61
C PRO A 91 8.54 2.12 -15.67
N GLN A 92 8.84 2.63 -14.47
CA GLN A 92 9.53 1.89 -13.44
C GLN A 92 8.87 2.14 -12.09
N ASP A 93 8.68 1.10 -11.30
CA ASP A 93 8.15 1.17 -9.93
C ASP A 93 9.17 0.61 -8.95
N GLY A 94 9.32 1.30 -7.81
CA GLY A 94 10.27 0.91 -6.77
C GLY A 94 9.85 1.39 -5.40
N ARG A 95 10.70 1.10 -4.42
CA ARG A 95 10.49 1.49 -3.03
C ARG A 95 11.81 1.82 -2.37
N PHE A 96 11.78 2.75 -1.44
CA PHE A 96 12.89 2.95 -0.52
C PHE A 96 12.38 3.29 0.88
N LYS A 97 13.24 3.09 1.86
CA LYS A 97 13.00 3.43 3.25
C LYS A 97 13.98 4.48 3.69
N MET A 98 13.55 5.38 4.53
CA MET A 98 14.42 6.32 5.20
C MET A 98 13.92 6.58 6.62
N GLU A 99 14.83 7.02 7.47
CA GLU A 99 14.50 7.48 8.81
C GLU A 99 14.29 8.99 8.78
N MET A 100 13.16 9.43 9.31
CA MET A 100 12.78 10.84 9.39
C MET A 100 12.24 11.11 10.79
N ASP A 101 12.81 12.09 11.47
CA ASP A 101 12.39 12.47 12.84
C ASP A 101 12.31 11.26 13.79
N GLY A 102 13.27 10.31 13.68
CA GLY A 102 13.29 9.07 14.47
C GLY A 102 12.26 8.02 14.09
N GLN A 103 11.49 8.25 13.02
CA GLN A 103 10.49 7.31 12.50
C GLN A 103 10.94 6.71 11.17
N LYS A 104 10.76 5.41 11.02
CA LYS A 104 10.98 4.74 9.72
C LYS A 104 9.79 5.04 8.80
N VAL A 105 10.11 5.55 7.63
CA VAL A 105 9.14 5.92 6.60
C VAL A 105 9.49 5.21 5.32
N SER A 106 8.52 4.57 4.70
CA SER A 106 8.67 3.94 3.38
C SER A 106 8.05 4.81 2.30
N PHE A 107 8.69 4.84 1.14
CA PHE A 107 8.17 5.50 -0.07
C PHE A 107 7.98 4.49 -1.18
N ARG A 108 6.79 4.50 -1.77
CA ARG A 108 6.54 3.87 -3.07
C ARG A 108 6.78 4.93 -4.14
N VAL A 109 7.65 4.61 -5.09
CA VAL A 109 8.07 5.50 -6.17
C VAL A 109 7.60 4.92 -7.48
N SER A 110 6.93 5.73 -8.30
CA SER A 110 6.59 5.40 -9.69
C SER A 110 7.20 6.44 -10.60
N VAL A 111 7.96 6.00 -11.57
CA VAL A 111 8.63 6.81 -12.60
C VAL A 111 7.97 6.55 -13.93
N LEU A 112 7.51 7.61 -14.58
CA LEU A 112 6.87 7.55 -15.91
C LEU A 112 7.58 8.48 -16.88
N PRO A 113 8.05 7.98 -18.03
CA PRO A 113 8.54 8.83 -19.12
C PRO A 113 7.43 9.77 -19.62
N ILE A 114 7.75 11.04 -19.75
CA ILE A 114 6.86 12.07 -20.34
C ILE A 114 7.66 12.92 -21.32
N PHE A 115 6.99 13.81 -22.05
CA PHE A 115 7.61 14.61 -23.12
C PHE A 115 8.85 15.42 -22.67
N TYR A 116 8.78 16.05 -21.48
CA TYR A 116 9.88 16.86 -20.94
C TYR A 116 10.84 16.11 -20.02
N GLY A 117 10.76 14.78 -19.93
CA GLY A 117 11.65 13.95 -19.10
C GLY A 117 10.91 12.86 -18.33
N GLU A 118 11.23 12.68 -17.07
CA GLU A 118 10.63 11.64 -16.24
C GLU A 118 9.76 12.26 -15.14
N LYS A 119 8.48 11.95 -15.16
CA LYS A 119 7.54 12.27 -14.06
C LYS A 119 7.73 11.27 -12.95
N ILE A 120 7.82 11.74 -11.71
CA ILE A 120 7.96 10.87 -10.54
C ILE A 120 6.83 11.15 -9.55
N VAL A 121 6.21 10.08 -9.11
CA VAL A 121 5.19 10.12 -8.05
C VAL A 121 5.71 9.32 -6.87
N MET A 122 5.74 9.92 -5.70
CA MET A 122 6.13 9.26 -4.47
C MET A 122 4.96 9.25 -3.49
N ARG A 123 4.60 8.07 -3.03
CA ARG A 123 3.58 7.89 -1.99
C ARG A 123 4.25 7.56 -0.67
N LEU A 124 3.96 8.36 0.34
CA LEU A 124 4.43 8.14 1.70
C LEU A 124 3.63 7.01 2.35
N LEU A 125 4.32 6.03 2.88
CA LEU A 125 3.77 4.93 3.65
C LEU A 125 4.38 4.99 5.06
N ARG A 126 3.57 5.35 6.05
CA ARG A 126 4.04 5.37 7.45
C ARG A 126 4.04 3.95 7.99
N GLU A 127 5.19 3.45 8.43
CA GLU A 127 5.34 2.11 9.00
C GLU A 127 4.78 2.00 10.43
N ASN A 128 4.67 3.11 11.17
CA ASN A 128 4.14 3.13 12.53
C ASN A 128 2.61 3.18 12.54
N ARG A 129 1.99 2.10 12.14
CA ARG A 129 0.54 1.88 12.31
C ARG A 129 0.23 0.73 13.26
N SER A 130 1.18 0.33 14.11
CA SER A 130 0.90 -0.52 15.26
C SER A 130 -0.03 0.22 16.23
N GLY A 131 -1.17 -0.39 16.55
CA GLY A 131 -2.09 0.16 17.57
C GLY A 131 -3.42 0.68 17.04
N PHE A 132 -3.82 0.37 15.80
CA PHE A 132 -5.22 0.52 15.43
C PHE A 132 -6.04 -0.56 16.15
N SER A 133 -7.01 -0.12 16.95
CA SER A 133 -8.07 -1.02 17.43
C SER A 133 -9.25 -0.95 16.46
N LEU A 134 -10.08 -1.98 16.44
CA LEU A 134 -11.30 -1.98 15.65
C LEU A 134 -12.21 -0.81 16.06
N GLU A 135 -12.28 -0.50 17.35
CA GLU A 135 -13.04 0.62 17.91
C GLU A 135 -12.49 1.96 17.41
N GLY A 136 -11.15 2.13 17.39
CA GLY A 136 -10.48 3.30 16.85
C GLY A 136 -10.73 3.52 15.37
N MET A 137 -11.03 2.46 14.63
CA MET A 137 -11.42 2.48 13.22
C MET A 137 -12.92 2.74 13.01
N GLY A 138 -13.72 2.82 14.06
CA GLY A 138 -15.14 3.11 13.98
C GLY A 138 -16.05 1.89 14.02
N PHE A 139 -15.53 0.70 14.36
CA PHE A 139 -16.37 -0.46 14.61
C PHE A 139 -16.94 -0.37 16.05
N HIS A 140 -18.26 -0.36 16.16
CA HIS A 140 -18.97 -0.25 17.46
C HIS A 140 -20.18 -1.18 17.51
N GLY A 141 -20.63 -1.48 18.75
CA GLY A 141 -21.85 -2.25 19.01
C GLY A 141 -21.87 -3.59 18.27
N SER A 142 -23.00 -3.94 17.69
CA SER A 142 -23.21 -5.23 17.01
C SER A 142 -22.24 -5.47 15.82
N THR A 143 -21.74 -4.42 15.19
CA THR A 143 -20.75 -4.56 14.11
C THR A 143 -19.42 -5.05 14.66
N LEU A 144 -18.96 -4.47 15.75
CA LEU A 144 -17.74 -4.90 16.44
C LEU A 144 -17.87 -6.35 16.94
N GLU A 145 -18.97 -6.69 17.58
CA GLU A 145 -19.24 -8.04 18.08
C GLU A 145 -19.21 -9.10 16.96
N ARG A 146 -19.82 -8.79 15.79
CA ARG A 146 -19.82 -9.69 14.64
C ARG A 146 -18.42 -9.90 14.08
N VAL A 147 -17.61 -8.85 13.96
CA VAL A 147 -16.22 -8.95 13.45
C VAL A 147 -15.38 -9.74 14.45
N GLN A 148 -15.45 -9.43 15.76
CA GLN A 148 -14.75 -10.17 16.79
C GLN A 148 -15.19 -11.64 16.88
N GLY A 149 -16.49 -11.92 16.68
CA GLY A 149 -17.03 -13.28 16.61
C GLY A 149 -16.49 -14.06 15.42
N ALA A 150 -16.35 -13.40 14.26
CA ALA A 150 -15.75 -14.01 13.07
C ALA A 150 -14.23 -14.27 13.24
N MET A 151 -13.52 -13.37 13.90
CA MET A 151 -12.08 -13.52 14.19
C MET A 151 -11.77 -14.68 15.15
N LYS A 152 -12.71 -15.10 15.97
CA LYS A 152 -12.56 -16.25 16.89
C LYS A 152 -12.75 -17.60 16.21
N GLN A 153 -13.21 -17.61 14.96
CA GLN A 153 -13.35 -18.84 14.20
C GLN A 153 -11.99 -19.32 13.68
N THR A 154 -11.78 -20.61 13.69
CA THR A 154 -10.57 -21.24 13.13
C THR A 154 -10.67 -21.45 11.62
N THR A 155 -11.88 -21.39 11.08
CA THR A 155 -12.15 -21.66 9.65
C THR A 155 -13.21 -20.71 9.11
N GLY A 156 -13.15 -20.47 7.82
CA GLY A 156 -14.12 -19.64 7.10
C GLY A 156 -13.46 -18.43 6.45
N ILE A 157 -14.27 -17.54 5.90
CA ILE A 157 -13.76 -16.37 5.18
C ILE A 157 -14.37 -15.07 5.73
N ILE A 158 -13.50 -14.09 5.97
CA ILE A 158 -13.82 -12.71 6.32
C ILE A 158 -13.52 -11.84 5.10
N LEU A 159 -14.52 -11.14 4.59
CA LEU A 159 -14.38 -10.30 3.40
C LEU A 159 -14.51 -8.82 3.74
N VAL A 160 -13.62 -8.01 3.20
CA VAL A 160 -13.68 -6.55 3.32
C VAL A 160 -13.87 -5.96 1.92
N THR A 161 -14.90 -5.14 1.77
CA THR A 161 -15.22 -4.50 0.49
C THR A 161 -15.37 -3.00 0.61
N GLY A 162 -15.26 -2.32 -0.52
CA GLY A 162 -15.34 -0.87 -0.64
C GLY A 162 -14.50 -0.35 -1.80
N PRO A 163 -14.60 0.94 -2.15
CA PRO A 163 -13.79 1.54 -3.20
C PRO A 163 -12.31 1.60 -2.82
N THR A 164 -11.49 1.97 -3.79
CA THR A 164 -10.08 2.28 -3.54
C THR A 164 -9.97 3.42 -2.52
N GLY A 165 -9.06 3.27 -1.55
CA GLY A 165 -8.87 4.26 -0.50
C GLY A 165 -9.87 4.21 0.65
N SER A 166 -10.78 3.21 0.71
CA SER A 166 -11.71 3.04 1.83
C SER A 166 -11.09 2.41 3.10
N GLY A 167 -9.80 2.08 3.09
CA GLY A 167 -9.10 1.52 4.23
C GLY A 167 -9.19 0.00 4.37
N LYS A 168 -9.56 -0.75 3.31
CA LYS A 168 -9.67 -2.22 3.34
C LYS A 168 -8.42 -2.90 3.87
N THR A 169 -7.26 -2.59 3.29
CA THR A 169 -5.97 -3.15 3.72
C THR A 169 -5.66 -2.81 5.17
N THR A 170 -5.96 -1.59 5.61
CA THR A 170 -5.78 -1.18 7.01
C THR A 170 -6.63 -2.03 7.95
N THR A 171 -7.89 -2.31 7.57
CA THR A 171 -8.77 -3.17 8.36
C THR A 171 -8.25 -4.60 8.41
N LEU A 172 -7.85 -5.19 7.28
CA LEU A 172 -7.28 -6.53 7.24
C LEU A 172 -6.00 -6.63 8.09
N TYR A 173 -5.10 -5.65 7.98
CA TYR A 173 -3.86 -5.63 8.75
C TYR A 173 -4.12 -5.46 10.25
N THR A 174 -5.12 -4.66 10.63
CA THR A 174 -5.55 -4.56 12.03
C THR A 174 -6.09 -5.89 12.56
N ILE A 175 -6.90 -6.60 11.77
CA ILE A 175 -7.38 -7.94 12.13
C ILE A 175 -6.21 -8.92 12.24
N LEU A 176 -5.27 -8.91 11.29
CA LEU A 176 -4.07 -9.76 11.33
C LEU A 176 -3.21 -9.46 12.57
N ASP A 177 -3.02 -8.19 12.93
CA ASP A 177 -2.23 -7.79 14.10
C ASP A 177 -2.86 -8.31 15.41
N LEU A 178 -4.19 -8.24 15.52
CA LEU A 178 -4.94 -8.78 16.65
C LEU A 178 -4.90 -10.31 16.73
N LEU A 179 -4.76 -11.01 15.61
CA LEU A 179 -4.69 -12.48 15.55
C LEU A 179 -3.24 -13.00 15.62
N ASN A 180 -2.24 -12.12 15.52
CA ASN A 180 -0.83 -12.48 15.41
C ASN A 180 -0.23 -12.84 16.77
N THR A 181 -0.39 -14.09 17.17
CA THR A 181 0.21 -14.66 18.38
C THR A 181 1.35 -15.62 18.04
N PRO A 182 2.20 -16.03 19.01
CA PRO A 182 3.27 -17.00 18.79
C PRO A 182 2.80 -18.36 18.26
N GLU A 183 1.58 -18.73 18.53
CA GLU A 183 0.99 -20.04 18.24
C GLU A 183 0.32 -20.11 16.85
N VAL A 184 0.23 -18.96 16.13
CA VAL A 184 -0.51 -18.87 14.87
C VAL A 184 0.43 -18.61 13.70
N ASN A 185 0.35 -19.45 12.66
CA ASN A 185 1.08 -19.29 11.40
C ASN A 185 0.22 -18.47 10.43
N ILE A 186 0.62 -17.20 10.21
CA ILE A 186 -0.07 -16.28 9.31
C ILE A 186 0.73 -16.09 8.02
N SER A 187 0.08 -16.30 6.89
CA SER A 187 0.68 -16.09 5.57
C SER A 187 -0.20 -15.20 4.69
N THR A 188 0.42 -14.31 3.90
CA THR A 188 -0.31 -13.40 3.02
C THR A 188 0.17 -13.49 1.57
N ILE A 189 -0.73 -13.15 0.63
CA ILE A 189 -0.41 -12.88 -0.77
C ILE A 189 -1.00 -11.54 -1.18
N GLU A 190 -0.17 -10.59 -1.64
CA GLU A 190 -0.50 -9.18 -1.76
C GLU A 190 0.02 -8.55 -3.06
N ASP A 191 -0.61 -7.47 -3.54
CA ASP A 191 -0.19 -6.71 -4.71
C ASP A 191 -0.40 -5.18 -4.53
N PRO A 192 0.59 -4.49 -4.00
CA PRO A 192 1.79 -4.95 -3.32
C PRO A 192 1.61 -5.09 -1.79
N ILE A 193 2.63 -5.61 -1.08
CA ILE A 193 2.71 -5.50 0.38
C ILE A 193 2.80 -4.01 0.74
N GLU A 194 1.90 -3.50 1.57
CA GLU A 194 1.90 -2.08 1.96
C GLU A 194 2.98 -1.77 2.99
N TYR A 195 3.08 -2.55 4.06
CA TYR A 195 4.17 -2.50 5.03
C TYR A 195 4.42 -3.88 5.64
N GLN A 196 5.62 -4.08 6.17
CA GLN A 196 6.01 -5.34 6.79
C GLN A 196 5.42 -5.47 8.19
N MET A 197 4.83 -6.63 8.46
CA MET A 197 4.33 -6.99 9.77
C MET A 197 5.24 -8.05 10.40
N PRO A 198 5.67 -7.86 11.67
CA PRO A 198 6.50 -8.86 12.33
C PRO A 198 5.74 -10.19 12.45
N ARG A 199 6.46 -11.32 12.29
CA ARG A 199 5.94 -12.68 12.43
C ARG A 199 4.87 -13.10 11.42
N ILE A 200 4.61 -12.31 10.38
CA ILE A 200 3.72 -12.66 9.26
C ILE A 200 4.55 -12.94 8.01
N ASN A 201 4.27 -14.05 7.37
CA ASN A 201 4.92 -14.45 6.11
C ASN A 201 4.23 -13.75 4.93
N GLN A 202 4.70 -12.56 4.59
CA GLN A 202 4.11 -11.75 3.53
C GLN A 202 4.76 -12.04 2.17
N THR A 203 3.94 -12.42 1.19
CA THR A 203 4.37 -12.72 -0.18
C THR A 203 3.76 -11.72 -1.15
N GLN A 204 4.56 -11.21 -2.07
CA GLN A 204 4.09 -10.25 -3.08
C GLN A 204 3.94 -10.93 -4.44
N VAL A 205 2.82 -10.67 -5.10
CA VAL A 205 2.55 -11.04 -6.50
C VAL A 205 3.63 -10.47 -7.43
N LYS A 206 4.03 -11.25 -8.44
CA LYS A 206 4.95 -10.87 -9.51
C LYS A 206 4.42 -11.41 -10.83
N SER A 207 3.52 -10.66 -11.45
CA SER A 207 2.83 -11.07 -12.67
C SER A 207 3.76 -11.24 -13.86
N ASP A 208 4.88 -10.52 -13.89
CA ASP A 208 5.94 -10.59 -14.90
C ASP A 208 6.61 -11.97 -15.01
N ILE A 209 6.59 -12.74 -13.92
CA ILE A 209 7.11 -14.12 -13.88
C ILE A 209 6.01 -15.17 -13.67
N GLY A 210 4.74 -14.80 -13.86
CA GLY A 210 3.59 -15.70 -13.68
C GLY A 210 3.21 -16.02 -12.23
N PHE A 211 3.80 -15.32 -11.25
CA PHE A 211 3.45 -15.49 -9.84
C PHE A 211 2.23 -14.63 -9.50
N THR A 212 1.03 -15.18 -9.75
CA THR A 212 -0.28 -14.56 -9.56
C THR A 212 -0.85 -14.81 -8.15
N PHE A 213 -2.01 -14.21 -7.84
CA PHE A 213 -2.74 -14.48 -6.60
C PHE A 213 -3.11 -15.97 -6.48
N SER A 214 -3.62 -16.58 -7.55
CA SER A 214 -4.00 -17.99 -7.55
C SER A 214 -2.79 -18.93 -7.38
N ALA A 215 -1.67 -18.66 -8.08
CA ALA A 215 -0.44 -19.42 -7.93
C ALA A 215 0.15 -19.31 -6.52
N GLY A 216 0.16 -18.12 -5.97
CA GLY A 216 0.62 -17.86 -4.60
C GLY A 216 -0.26 -18.54 -3.56
N LEU A 217 -1.58 -18.37 -3.63
CA LEU A 217 -2.53 -18.97 -2.70
C LEU A 217 -2.43 -20.52 -2.71
N ARG A 218 -2.32 -21.13 -3.90
CA ARG A 218 -2.10 -22.58 -4.03
C ARG A 218 -0.80 -23.04 -3.36
N SER A 219 0.21 -22.19 -3.34
CA SER A 219 1.48 -22.48 -2.66
C SER A 219 1.37 -22.29 -1.15
N LEU A 220 0.70 -21.23 -0.70
CA LEU A 220 0.49 -20.95 0.73
C LEU A 220 -0.28 -22.07 1.44
N MET A 221 -1.30 -22.66 0.81
CA MET A 221 -2.07 -23.79 1.37
C MET A 221 -1.21 -25.03 1.69
N ARG A 222 0.02 -25.10 1.19
CA ARG A 222 0.98 -26.19 1.51
C ARG A 222 2.03 -25.80 2.55
N GLN A 223 1.93 -24.61 3.12
CA GLN A 223 2.87 -24.08 4.11
C GLN A 223 2.33 -24.16 5.54
N ASP A 224 1.31 -24.98 5.75
CA ASP A 224 0.65 -25.19 7.05
C ASP A 224 0.24 -23.87 7.74
N PRO A 225 -0.48 -22.97 7.04
CA PRO A 225 -0.95 -21.73 7.63
C PRO A 225 -2.25 -21.96 8.41
N ASP A 226 -2.40 -21.29 9.56
CA ASP A 226 -3.69 -21.20 10.26
C ASP A 226 -4.56 -20.11 9.64
N ILE A 227 -3.90 -18.99 9.25
CA ILE A 227 -4.57 -17.82 8.69
C ILE A 227 -3.92 -17.45 7.36
N ILE A 228 -4.76 -17.26 6.34
CA ILE A 228 -4.33 -16.81 5.01
C ILE A 228 -4.98 -15.47 4.70
N MET A 229 -4.20 -14.45 4.34
CA MET A 229 -4.74 -13.23 3.77
C MET A 229 -4.48 -13.16 2.26
N VAL A 230 -5.54 -12.95 1.50
CA VAL A 230 -5.50 -12.67 0.06
C VAL A 230 -5.78 -11.19 -0.15
N GLY A 231 -4.82 -10.42 -0.63
CA GLY A 231 -4.93 -8.97 -0.82
C GLY A 231 -6.19 -8.58 -1.56
N GLU A 232 -6.52 -9.31 -2.62
CA GLU A 232 -7.79 -9.15 -3.32
C GLU A 232 -8.18 -10.40 -4.12
N ILE A 233 -9.50 -10.59 -4.28
CA ILE A 233 -10.09 -11.60 -5.15
C ILE A 233 -10.69 -10.90 -6.36
N ARG A 234 -10.10 -11.13 -7.56
CA ARG A 234 -10.54 -10.51 -8.82
C ARG A 234 -11.14 -11.50 -9.81
N ASP A 235 -10.76 -12.76 -9.70
CA ASP A 235 -11.05 -13.81 -10.68
C ASP A 235 -11.60 -15.08 -10.03
N GLN A 236 -12.22 -15.93 -10.85
CA GLN A 236 -12.85 -17.17 -10.45
C GLN A 236 -11.87 -18.14 -9.78
N GLU A 237 -10.64 -18.26 -10.30
CA GLU A 237 -9.65 -19.20 -9.79
C GLU A 237 -9.24 -18.84 -8.36
N THR A 238 -8.92 -17.57 -8.12
CA THR A 238 -8.59 -17.06 -6.79
C THR A 238 -9.77 -17.19 -5.83
N ALA A 239 -11.00 -16.90 -6.28
CA ALA A 239 -12.20 -17.05 -5.47
C ALA A 239 -12.42 -18.50 -5.04
N SER A 240 -12.34 -19.45 -5.98
CA SER A 240 -12.51 -20.88 -5.69
C SER A 240 -11.43 -21.40 -4.72
N LEU A 241 -10.17 -20.99 -4.89
CA LEU A 241 -9.09 -21.38 -3.98
C LEU A 241 -9.27 -20.80 -2.57
N ALA A 242 -9.72 -19.54 -2.45
CA ALA A 242 -9.97 -18.90 -1.16
C ALA A 242 -11.10 -19.59 -0.39
N ILE A 243 -12.19 -19.95 -1.09
CA ILE A 243 -13.31 -20.70 -0.52
C ILE A 243 -12.89 -22.11 -0.12
N ASN A 244 -12.10 -22.82 -0.95
CA ASN A 244 -11.57 -24.11 -0.62
C ASN A 244 -10.65 -24.09 0.61
N ALA A 245 -9.78 -23.08 0.72
CA ALA A 245 -8.95 -22.89 1.91
C ALA A 245 -9.83 -22.69 3.15
N ALA A 246 -10.89 -21.88 3.05
CA ALA A 246 -11.84 -21.62 4.13
C ALA A 246 -12.63 -22.88 4.56
N LEU A 247 -12.86 -23.83 3.64
CA LEU A 247 -13.49 -25.13 3.92
C LEU A 247 -12.52 -26.12 4.55
N THR A 248 -11.25 -26.05 4.21
CA THR A 248 -10.24 -27.06 4.56
C THR A 248 -9.40 -26.71 5.78
N GLY A 249 -9.92 -25.88 6.69
CA GLY A 249 -9.30 -25.67 8.00
C GLY A 249 -8.63 -24.31 8.21
N HIS A 250 -8.72 -23.38 7.25
CA HIS A 250 -8.05 -22.09 7.35
C HIS A 250 -9.03 -20.94 7.61
N LEU A 251 -8.63 -19.96 8.40
CA LEU A 251 -9.28 -18.67 8.44
C LEU A 251 -8.75 -17.79 7.30
N VAL A 252 -9.59 -17.48 6.33
CA VAL A 252 -9.21 -16.67 5.16
C VAL A 252 -9.70 -15.23 5.34
N LEU A 253 -8.81 -14.26 5.13
CA LEU A 253 -9.14 -12.85 5.05
C LEU A 253 -8.91 -12.38 3.61
N ALA A 254 -9.86 -11.66 3.02
CA ALA A 254 -9.66 -11.17 1.67
C ALA A 254 -10.41 -9.85 1.40
N THR A 255 -10.00 -9.15 0.32
CA THR A 255 -10.80 -8.04 -0.19
C THR A 255 -11.51 -8.41 -1.48
N VAL A 256 -12.66 -7.80 -1.68
CA VAL A 256 -13.41 -7.85 -2.94
C VAL A 256 -13.82 -6.42 -3.31
N HIS A 257 -13.80 -6.09 -4.59
CA HIS A 257 -14.23 -4.77 -5.06
C HIS A 257 -15.73 -4.76 -5.34
N THR A 258 -16.53 -4.38 -4.35
CA THR A 258 -17.97 -4.13 -4.48
C THR A 258 -18.38 -2.89 -3.71
N ASN A 259 -19.58 -2.37 -4.00
CA ASN A 259 -20.06 -1.14 -3.38
C ASN A 259 -20.71 -1.34 -2.00
N SER A 260 -21.06 -2.58 -1.65
CA SER A 260 -21.71 -2.93 -0.38
C SER A 260 -21.31 -4.33 0.08
N ALA A 261 -21.48 -4.61 1.36
CA ALA A 261 -21.27 -5.95 1.93
C ALA A 261 -22.20 -6.98 1.27
N ALA A 262 -23.48 -6.66 1.05
CA ALA A 262 -24.41 -7.55 0.36
C ALA A 262 -24.01 -7.81 -1.09
N GLY A 263 -23.51 -6.80 -1.80
CA GLY A 263 -23.01 -6.94 -3.17
C GLY A 263 -21.82 -7.89 -3.32
N THR A 264 -21.12 -8.18 -2.23
CA THR A 264 -20.01 -9.15 -2.23
C THR A 264 -20.50 -10.56 -2.55
N ILE A 265 -21.68 -10.94 -2.07
CA ILE A 265 -22.29 -12.25 -2.34
C ILE A 265 -22.57 -12.38 -3.84
N ALA A 266 -23.26 -11.40 -4.42
CA ALA A 266 -23.55 -11.39 -5.86
C ALA A 266 -22.25 -11.47 -6.69
N ARG A 267 -21.23 -10.72 -6.30
CA ARG A 267 -19.93 -10.71 -6.99
C ARG A 267 -19.21 -12.06 -6.95
N LEU A 268 -19.27 -12.79 -5.82
CA LEU A 268 -18.70 -14.13 -5.73
C LEU A 268 -19.48 -15.13 -6.59
N VAL A 269 -20.81 -15.01 -6.66
CA VAL A 269 -21.64 -15.82 -7.58
C VAL A 269 -21.24 -15.54 -9.04
N ASP A 270 -21.09 -14.28 -9.42
CA ASP A 270 -20.63 -13.89 -10.77
C ASP A 270 -19.24 -14.45 -11.11
N MET A 271 -18.38 -14.62 -10.09
CA MET A 271 -17.08 -15.29 -10.22
C MET A 271 -17.19 -16.83 -10.22
N GLY A 272 -18.41 -17.40 -10.23
CA GLY A 272 -18.62 -18.85 -10.31
C GLY A 272 -18.51 -19.59 -8.98
N VAL A 273 -18.54 -18.89 -7.84
CA VAL A 273 -18.57 -19.54 -6.52
C VAL A 273 -19.97 -20.06 -6.25
N GLU A 274 -20.08 -21.33 -5.93
CA GLU A 274 -21.37 -21.98 -5.64
C GLU A 274 -21.97 -21.45 -4.33
N SER A 275 -23.25 -21.11 -4.34
CA SER A 275 -23.94 -20.44 -3.23
C SER A 275 -23.88 -21.24 -1.92
N PHE A 276 -23.97 -22.58 -1.98
CA PHE A 276 -23.92 -23.42 -0.77
C PHE A 276 -22.53 -23.39 -0.10
N LEU A 277 -21.44 -23.22 -0.87
CA LEU A 277 -20.11 -23.07 -0.33
C LEU A 277 -19.95 -21.73 0.42
N MET A 278 -20.55 -20.67 -0.11
CA MET A 278 -20.55 -19.36 0.56
C MET A 278 -21.29 -19.40 1.90
N VAL A 279 -22.45 -20.05 1.95
CA VAL A 279 -23.24 -20.17 3.19
C VAL A 279 -22.44 -20.87 4.29
N SER A 280 -21.66 -21.88 3.94
CA SER A 280 -20.88 -22.64 4.91
C SER A 280 -19.58 -21.92 5.33
N THR A 281 -19.01 -21.07 4.48
CA THR A 281 -17.69 -20.48 4.71
C THR A 281 -17.70 -19.00 5.10
N LEU A 282 -18.63 -18.19 4.57
CA LEU A 282 -18.67 -16.75 4.81
C LEU A 282 -19.05 -16.45 6.28
N ARG A 283 -18.10 -15.92 7.04
CA ARG A 283 -18.33 -15.52 8.45
C ARG A 283 -18.85 -14.09 8.55
N VAL A 284 -18.22 -13.17 7.83
CA VAL A 284 -18.65 -11.77 7.79
C VAL A 284 -18.20 -11.12 6.48
N ALA A 285 -19.02 -10.21 5.96
CA ALA A 285 -18.68 -9.30 4.90
C ALA A 285 -18.78 -7.85 5.42
N ILE A 286 -17.68 -7.10 5.34
CA ILE A 286 -17.55 -5.74 5.86
C ILE A 286 -17.55 -4.77 4.68
N GLY A 287 -18.60 -3.96 4.54
CA GLY A 287 -18.65 -2.86 3.59
C GLY A 287 -18.11 -1.57 4.23
N GLN A 288 -17.08 -0.96 3.64
CA GLN A 288 -16.34 0.11 4.28
C GLN A 288 -16.26 1.38 3.43
N ARG A 289 -16.39 2.52 4.10
CA ARG A 289 -16.16 3.87 3.57
C ARG A 289 -15.42 4.70 4.61
N LEU A 290 -14.55 5.60 4.18
CA LEU A 290 -13.93 6.58 5.07
C LEU A 290 -14.73 7.88 5.04
N VAL A 291 -14.99 8.41 6.23
CA VAL A 291 -15.59 9.72 6.45
C VAL A 291 -14.65 10.58 7.29
N ARG A 292 -14.78 11.90 7.22
CA ARG A 292 -14.02 12.81 8.07
C ARG A 292 -14.51 12.68 9.52
N ARG A 293 -13.58 12.53 10.46
CA ARG A 293 -13.91 12.61 11.89
C ARG A 293 -13.94 14.06 12.33
N VAL A 294 -14.96 14.41 13.10
CA VAL A 294 -14.99 15.68 13.82
C VAL A 294 -14.00 15.59 14.98
N ARG A 295 -13.18 16.64 15.17
CA ARG A 295 -12.28 16.73 16.32
C ARG A 295 -13.11 16.74 17.61
N GLU A 296 -12.59 16.11 18.66
CA GLU A 296 -13.35 15.98 19.93
C GLU A 296 -13.65 17.32 20.58
N ASP A 297 -12.69 18.26 20.48
CA ASP A 297 -12.81 19.64 20.98
C ASP A 297 -13.74 20.54 20.15
N MET A 298 -14.21 20.07 18.99
CA MET A 298 -15.11 20.80 18.09
C MET A 298 -16.46 20.08 17.89
N ARG A 299 -16.79 19.13 18.76
CA ARG A 299 -18.08 18.44 18.68
C ARG A 299 -19.17 19.29 19.29
N GLU A 300 -20.16 19.62 18.50
CA GLU A 300 -21.38 20.24 18.94
C GLU A 300 -22.54 19.24 18.81
N PRO A 301 -23.41 19.13 19.86
CA PRO A 301 -24.59 18.29 19.76
C PRO A 301 -25.54 18.88 18.70
N TYR A 302 -25.92 18.05 17.75
CA TYR A 302 -26.86 18.44 16.70
C TYR A 302 -28.12 17.57 16.75
N THR A 303 -29.27 18.19 16.83
CA THR A 303 -30.56 17.50 16.74
C THR A 303 -30.99 17.40 15.29
N LEU A 304 -31.11 16.16 14.79
CA LEU A 304 -31.60 15.92 13.44
C LEU A 304 -33.06 16.37 13.32
N THR A 305 -33.35 17.18 12.32
CA THR A 305 -34.72 17.52 11.95
C THR A 305 -35.29 16.43 11.04
N THR A 306 -36.63 16.33 10.95
CA THR A 306 -37.31 15.31 10.11
C THR A 306 -36.84 15.32 8.65
N VAL A 307 -36.47 16.48 8.13
CA VAL A 307 -35.96 16.65 6.75
C VAL A 307 -34.57 16.04 6.55
N SER A 308 -33.80 15.89 7.61
CA SER A 308 -32.43 15.31 7.54
C SER A 308 -32.41 13.80 7.34
N TYR A 309 -33.55 13.10 7.46
CA TYR A 309 -33.66 11.66 7.28
C TYR A 309 -33.94 11.23 5.82
N THR A 310 -34.15 12.17 4.92
CA THR A 310 -34.54 11.89 3.51
C THR A 310 -33.42 12.06 2.50
N HIS A 311 -32.18 12.32 2.96
CA HIS A 311 -31.01 12.53 2.09
C HIS A 311 -29.81 11.68 2.48
#